data_317027527f2d5c5f032f5cf6faf89c11
#
_entry.id   317027527f2d5c5f032f5cf6faf89c11
#
_cell.length_a   1.000
_cell.length_b   1.000
_cell.length_c   1.000
_cell.angle_alpha   90.00
_cell.angle_beta   90.00
_cell.angle_gamma   90.00
#
_symmetry.space_group_name_H-M   'P 1'
#
loop_
_entity.id
_entity.type
_entity.pdbx_description
1 polymer ?
#
loop_
_entity_poly.entity_id
_entity_poly.type
_entity_poly.pdbx_seq_one_letter_code
_entity_poly.pdbx_strand_id
1 'polypeptide(L)'
;MRCRYGPLAAVLIAMAGLGVSAGCIGMPPITEQERNIRNNELTLRKLEPRAFVRAWGMPTYQHMEFMPFFGMKDGSMVPRSRIAVGTSPPGWEATVDAGEALFLAYPDRGWLVVFLDEVFVYREELSADKLHEIGQTWAHEDKFRTKIELEPHP
;
A
#
# COMPACT_ATOMS: atom_id res chain seq x y z
N MET A 1 1.69 -21.61 14.33
CA MET A 1 2.71 -22.15 15.27
C MET A 1 2.16 -22.09 16.67
N ARG A 2 2.07 -23.25 17.32
CA ARG A 2 1.50 -23.39 18.67
C ARG A 2 2.60 -23.15 19.71
N CYS A 3 2.46 -22.15 20.57
CA CYS A 3 3.28 -22.01 21.76
C CYS A 3 2.84 -23.06 22.80
N ARG A 4 3.74 -23.99 23.13
CA ARG A 4 3.56 -24.95 24.23
C ARG A 4 4.08 -24.30 25.52
N TYR A 5 3.22 -24.19 26.51
CA TYR A 5 3.60 -23.92 27.90
C TYR A 5 3.82 -25.23 28.64
N GLY A 6 4.95 -25.37 29.30
CA GLY A 6 5.22 -26.39 30.34
C GLY A 6 5.23 -25.73 31.71
N PRO A 7 4.81 -26.45 32.76
CA PRO A 7 4.68 -25.87 34.10
C PRO A 7 5.96 -26.06 34.94
N LEU A 8 6.30 -25.13 35.78
CA LEU A 8 6.67 -25.34 37.20
C LEU A 8 7.36 -24.14 37.86
N ALA A 9 6.88 -23.92 39.06
CA ALA A 9 7.50 -23.31 40.21
C ALA A 9 7.30 -21.81 40.47
N ALA A 10 6.47 -21.59 41.46
CA ALA A 10 6.24 -20.35 42.17
C ALA A 10 7.49 -19.82 42.86
N VAL A 11 7.81 -18.53 42.61
CA VAL A 11 8.48 -17.66 43.61
C VAL A 11 7.83 -16.28 43.51
N LEU A 12 7.17 -15.87 44.58
CA LEU A 12 6.64 -14.53 44.80
C LEU A 12 7.80 -13.54 44.93
N ILE A 13 7.95 -12.63 43.96
CA ILE A 13 8.63 -11.35 44.17
C ILE A 13 7.76 -10.29 43.53
N ALA A 14 7.13 -9.47 44.39
CA ALA A 14 6.44 -8.27 43.97
C ALA A 14 7.48 -7.25 43.52
N MET A 15 7.54 -7.02 42.18
CA MET A 15 8.16 -5.85 41.60
C MET A 15 7.16 -5.27 40.60
N ALA A 16 6.75 -4.03 40.86
CA ALA A 16 6.01 -3.20 39.92
C ALA A 16 6.87 -3.01 38.65
N GLY A 17 6.68 -3.89 37.69
CA GLY A 17 7.29 -3.81 36.37
C GLY A 17 6.27 -3.23 35.40
N LEU A 18 6.54 -2.02 34.91
CA LEU A 18 5.92 -1.49 33.70
C LEU A 18 6.06 -2.54 32.58
N GLY A 19 5.00 -3.31 32.37
CA GLY A 19 4.90 -4.25 31.28
C GLY A 19 4.89 -3.47 29.97
N VAL A 20 6.06 -3.32 29.36
CA VAL A 20 6.15 -3.02 27.93
C VAL A 20 5.66 -4.28 27.21
N SER A 21 4.37 -4.36 26.98
CA SER A 21 3.82 -5.31 26.03
C SER A 21 4.45 -4.97 24.68
N ALA A 22 5.40 -5.81 24.22
CA ALA A 22 5.82 -5.85 22.84
C ALA A 22 4.59 -6.26 22.01
N GLY A 23 3.68 -5.29 21.78
CA GLY A 23 2.54 -5.47 20.93
C GLY A 23 3.07 -5.78 19.54
N CYS A 24 2.63 -6.88 18.95
CA CYS A 24 2.72 -7.07 17.51
C CYS A 24 2.20 -5.80 16.87
N ILE A 25 3.07 -5.05 16.17
CA ILE A 25 2.69 -3.79 15.49
C ILE A 25 1.86 -4.20 14.28
N GLY A 26 0.61 -4.59 14.53
CA GLY A 26 -0.36 -4.92 13.51
C GLY A 26 -0.88 -3.66 12.80
N MET A 27 -1.71 -3.88 11.78
CA MET A 27 -2.46 -2.83 11.11
C MET A 27 -3.39 -2.15 12.14
N PRO A 28 -3.41 -0.80 12.23
CA PRO A 28 -4.34 -0.10 13.10
C PRO A 28 -5.82 -0.40 12.75
N PRO A 29 -6.76 -0.23 13.69
CA PRO A 29 -8.18 -0.33 13.36
C PRO A 29 -8.57 0.63 12.24
N ILE A 30 -9.55 0.24 11.42
CA ILE A 30 -9.98 1.01 10.25
C ILE A 30 -10.39 2.45 10.59
N THR A 31 -11.03 2.67 11.74
CA THR A 31 -11.44 4.00 12.21
C THR A 31 -10.26 4.92 12.54
N GLU A 32 -9.17 4.35 13.03
CA GLU A 32 -7.93 5.07 13.29
C GLU A 32 -7.22 5.40 11.98
N GLN A 33 -7.14 4.45 11.05
CA GLN A 33 -6.59 4.67 9.72
C GLN A 33 -7.36 5.79 8.99
N GLU A 34 -8.69 5.76 9.03
CA GLU A 34 -9.57 6.78 8.42
C GLU A 34 -9.29 8.17 9.01
N ARG A 35 -9.15 8.29 10.33
CA ARG A 35 -8.80 9.54 11.01
C ARG A 35 -7.42 10.04 10.56
N ASN A 36 -6.42 9.17 10.52
CA ASN A 36 -5.06 9.52 10.11
C ASN A 36 -5.04 10.03 8.66
N ILE A 37 -5.77 9.34 7.76
CA ILE A 37 -5.88 9.78 6.35
C ILE A 37 -6.55 11.14 6.24
N ARG A 38 -7.62 11.42 7.00
CA ARG A 38 -8.28 12.73 7.02
C ARG A 38 -7.37 13.84 7.52
N ASN A 39 -6.45 13.52 8.43
CA ASN A 39 -5.43 14.44 8.94
C ASN A 39 -4.19 14.53 8.04
N ASN A 40 -4.19 13.86 6.89
CA ASN A 40 -3.06 13.72 5.97
C ASN A 40 -1.82 13.03 6.59
N GLU A 41 -2.04 12.17 7.58
CA GLU A 41 -1.02 11.34 8.24
C GLU A 41 -0.92 10.00 7.51
N LEU A 42 -0.29 10.02 6.32
CA LEU A 42 -0.19 8.87 5.43
C LEU A 42 1.04 8.00 5.76
N THR A 43 0.93 7.18 6.80
CA THR A 43 2.03 6.31 7.25
C THR A 43 2.09 5.04 6.42
N LEU A 44 3.23 4.78 5.79
CA LEU A 44 3.49 3.56 5.01
C LEU A 44 3.29 2.30 5.86
N ARG A 45 2.75 1.24 5.24
CA ARG A 45 2.49 -0.08 5.84
C ARG A 45 1.50 -0.07 7.02
N LYS A 46 0.78 1.04 7.23
CA LYS A 46 -0.20 1.22 8.30
C LYS A 46 -1.61 1.54 7.82
N LEU A 47 -1.81 1.55 6.51
CA LEU A 47 -3.07 1.93 5.88
C LEU A 47 -3.45 0.91 4.81
N GLU A 48 -4.75 0.68 4.66
CA GLU A 48 -5.33 -0.21 3.66
C GLU A 48 -6.23 0.57 2.68
N PRO A 49 -6.51 0.04 1.47
CA PRO A 49 -7.30 0.75 0.45
C PRO A 49 -8.67 1.21 0.95
N ARG A 50 -9.35 0.36 1.72
CA ARG A 50 -10.68 0.65 2.27
C ARG A 50 -10.70 1.88 3.17
N ALA A 51 -9.61 2.14 3.90
CA ALA A 51 -9.48 3.33 4.74
C ALA A 51 -9.46 4.62 3.93
N PHE A 52 -8.78 4.62 2.77
CA PHE A 52 -8.78 5.75 1.84
C PHE A 52 -10.16 6.01 1.25
N VAL A 53 -10.88 4.97 0.82
CA VAL A 53 -12.24 5.10 0.31
C VAL A 53 -13.19 5.66 1.38
N ARG A 54 -13.06 5.25 2.63
CA ARG A 54 -13.86 5.78 3.75
C ARG A 54 -13.52 7.22 4.10
N ALA A 55 -12.23 7.59 4.04
CA ALA A 55 -11.75 8.92 4.39
C ALA A 55 -11.95 9.96 3.28
N TRP A 56 -11.67 9.59 2.03
CA TRP A 56 -11.63 10.49 0.87
C TRP A 56 -12.73 10.25 -0.15
N GLY A 57 -13.48 9.14 -0.05
CA GLY A 57 -14.44 8.70 -1.05
C GLY A 57 -13.81 7.82 -2.13
N MET A 58 -14.62 7.46 -3.11
CA MET A 58 -14.13 6.66 -4.24
C MET A 58 -13.07 7.43 -5.03
N PRO A 59 -11.98 6.76 -5.45
CA PRO A 59 -11.01 7.40 -6.33
C PRO A 59 -11.61 7.69 -7.70
N THR A 60 -11.13 8.75 -8.37
CA THR A 60 -11.55 9.06 -9.74
C THR A 60 -11.09 7.97 -10.72
N TYR A 61 -9.88 7.43 -10.48
CA TYR A 61 -9.35 6.31 -11.26
C TYR A 61 -8.76 5.28 -10.33
N GLN A 62 -8.90 4.02 -10.72
CA GLN A 62 -8.24 2.88 -10.08
C GLN A 62 -7.68 1.94 -11.14
N HIS A 63 -6.57 1.30 -10.82
CA HIS A 63 -5.92 0.33 -11.70
C HIS A 63 -5.28 -0.77 -10.87
N MET A 64 -5.37 -2.00 -11.33
CA MET A 64 -4.79 -3.16 -10.67
C MET A 64 -3.91 -3.92 -11.66
N GLU A 65 -2.66 -4.19 -11.26
CA GLU A 65 -1.71 -4.90 -12.10
C GLU A 65 -0.68 -5.64 -11.24
N PHE A 66 -0.29 -6.85 -11.66
CA PHE A 66 0.83 -7.55 -11.05
C PHE A 66 2.14 -6.97 -11.59
N MET A 67 3.00 -6.45 -10.70
CA MET A 67 4.27 -5.85 -11.10
C MET A 67 5.36 -5.92 -10.02
N PRO A 68 6.64 -5.72 -10.41
CA PRO A 68 7.71 -5.56 -9.44
C PRO A 68 7.71 -4.18 -8.78
N PHE A 69 8.18 -4.16 -7.52
CA PHE A 69 8.39 -2.99 -6.69
C PHE A 69 9.84 -2.92 -6.22
N PHE A 70 10.38 -1.74 -6.12
CA PHE A 70 11.74 -1.46 -5.65
C PHE A 70 11.70 -0.96 -4.20
N GLY A 71 12.32 -1.71 -3.29
CA GLY A 71 12.40 -1.33 -1.88
C GLY A 71 13.36 -0.17 -1.65
N MET A 72 12.89 0.86 -0.95
CA MET A 72 13.61 2.10 -0.69
C MET A 72 14.08 2.18 0.76
N LYS A 73 15.14 2.96 1.01
CA LYS A 73 15.71 3.20 2.34
C LYS A 73 14.72 3.82 3.33
N ASP A 74 13.74 4.57 2.85
CA ASP A 74 12.70 5.19 3.67
C ASP A 74 11.54 4.23 4.00
N GLY A 75 11.64 2.96 3.57
CA GLY A 75 10.62 1.94 3.77
C GLY A 75 9.49 1.95 2.73
N SER A 76 9.50 2.89 1.78
CA SER A 76 8.58 2.88 0.65
C SER A 76 8.94 1.79 -0.36
N MET A 77 7.99 1.43 -1.21
CA MET A 77 8.21 0.52 -2.33
C MET A 77 7.69 1.15 -3.60
N VAL A 78 8.61 1.53 -4.47
CA VAL A 78 8.28 2.23 -5.72
C VAL A 78 7.86 1.23 -6.79
N PRO A 79 6.64 1.33 -7.34
CA PRO A 79 6.19 0.42 -8.39
C PRO A 79 6.98 0.66 -9.70
N ARG A 80 7.26 -0.41 -10.43
CA ARG A 80 8.05 -0.37 -11.67
C ARG A 80 7.52 0.66 -12.69
N SER A 81 6.21 0.83 -12.77
CA SER A 81 5.58 1.77 -13.70
C SER A 81 5.89 3.25 -13.40
N ARG A 82 6.40 3.56 -12.21
CA ARG A 82 6.80 4.92 -11.79
C ARG A 82 8.29 5.20 -11.93
N ILE A 83 9.05 4.28 -12.54
CA ILE A 83 10.50 4.38 -12.74
C ILE A 83 10.80 4.40 -14.22
N ALA A 84 11.66 5.32 -14.65
CA ALA A 84 12.11 5.39 -16.05
C ALA A 84 12.78 4.07 -16.47
N VAL A 85 12.55 3.68 -17.72
CA VAL A 85 13.13 2.45 -18.29
C VAL A 85 14.66 2.50 -18.24
N GLY A 86 15.29 1.44 -17.77
CA GLY A 86 16.76 1.33 -17.68
C GLY A 86 17.40 2.07 -16.52
N THR A 87 16.60 2.60 -15.57
CA THR A 87 17.09 3.27 -14.37
C THR A 87 16.64 2.55 -13.11
N SER A 88 17.32 2.82 -11.99
CA SER A 88 16.88 2.48 -10.63
C SER A 88 16.55 3.75 -9.87
N PRO A 89 15.58 3.70 -8.93
CA PRO A 89 15.21 4.89 -8.17
C PRO A 89 16.36 5.28 -7.21
N PRO A 90 16.59 6.58 -6.99
CA PRO A 90 17.53 7.04 -5.98
C PRO A 90 17.12 6.52 -4.59
N GLY A 91 18.08 5.95 -3.85
CA GLY A 91 17.80 5.37 -2.52
C GLY A 91 17.28 3.93 -2.53
N TRP A 92 17.37 3.24 -3.66
CA TRP A 92 17.06 1.81 -3.76
C TRP A 92 18.03 0.97 -2.92
N GLU A 93 17.48 0.01 -2.17
CA GLU A 93 18.26 -0.90 -1.30
C GLU A 93 18.66 -2.22 -1.99
N ALA A 94 18.66 -2.27 -3.32
CA ALA A 94 18.89 -3.48 -4.11
C ALA A 94 17.90 -4.63 -3.83
N THR A 95 16.71 -4.30 -3.29
CA THR A 95 15.62 -5.24 -3.05
C THR A 95 14.49 -5.00 -4.06
N VAL A 96 13.95 -6.10 -4.58
CA VAL A 96 12.81 -6.11 -5.48
C VAL A 96 11.81 -7.13 -4.95
N ASP A 97 10.57 -6.71 -4.80
CA ASP A 97 9.45 -7.59 -4.51
C ASP A 97 8.44 -7.52 -5.65
N ALA A 98 7.57 -8.49 -5.78
CA ALA A 98 6.55 -8.49 -6.81
C ALA A 98 5.22 -8.96 -6.24
N GLY A 99 4.14 -8.30 -6.63
CA GLY A 99 2.81 -8.61 -6.14
C GLY A 99 1.74 -7.83 -6.87
N GLU A 100 0.51 -7.94 -6.37
CA GLU A 100 -0.62 -7.23 -6.91
C GLU A 100 -0.57 -5.75 -6.49
N ALA A 101 -0.38 -4.87 -7.47
CA ALA A 101 -0.38 -3.43 -7.28
C ALA A 101 -1.78 -2.87 -7.49
N LEU A 102 -2.33 -2.19 -6.48
CA LEU A 102 -3.54 -1.38 -6.61
C LEU A 102 -3.17 0.10 -6.58
N PHE A 103 -3.51 0.81 -7.63
CA PHE A 103 -3.33 2.25 -7.78
C PHE A 103 -4.68 2.96 -7.58
N LEU A 104 -4.71 3.97 -6.73
CA LEU A 104 -5.85 4.87 -6.56
C LEU A 104 -5.41 6.30 -6.86
N ALA A 105 -6.05 6.94 -7.85
CA ALA A 105 -5.77 8.32 -8.22
C ALA A 105 -6.90 9.25 -7.76
N TYR A 106 -6.52 10.29 -7.03
CA TYR A 106 -7.39 11.33 -6.49
C TYR A 106 -6.99 12.71 -7.04
N PRO A 107 -7.39 13.07 -8.29
CA PRO A 107 -7.01 14.34 -8.91
C PRO A 107 -7.40 15.57 -8.08
N ASP A 108 -8.57 15.55 -7.43
CA ASP A 108 -9.04 16.65 -6.58
C ASP A 108 -8.19 16.86 -5.32
N ARG A 109 -7.37 15.88 -4.96
CA ARG A 109 -6.46 15.92 -3.81
C ARG A 109 -4.99 16.00 -4.22
N GLY A 110 -4.68 15.77 -5.48
CA GLY A 110 -3.30 15.74 -5.99
C GLY A 110 -2.51 14.49 -5.58
N TRP A 111 -3.18 13.38 -5.28
CA TRP A 111 -2.51 12.17 -4.79
C TRP A 111 -2.70 10.96 -5.68
N LEU A 112 -1.58 10.30 -5.96
CA LEU A 112 -1.51 8.90 -6.37
C LEU A 112 -1.08 8.08 -5.16
N VAL A 113 -1.89 7.12 -4.75
CA VAL A 113 -1.57 6.17 -3.67
C VAL A 113 -1.52 4.76 -4.20
N VAL A 114 -0.55 3.97 -3.74
CA VAL A 114 -0.30 2.63 -4.26
C VAL A 114 -0.17 1.63 -3.13
N PHE A 115 -0.78 0.48 -3.34
CA PHE A 115 -0.79 -0.65 -2.42
C PHE A 115 -0.13 -1.85 -3.09
N LEU A 116 0.63 -2.61 -2.31
CA LEU A 116 1.14 -3.93 -2.67
C LEU A 116 0.45 -4.93 -1.76
N ASP A 117 -0.27 -5.89 -2.36
CA ASP A 117 -1.05 -6.89 -1.62
C ASP A 117 -1.92 -6.26 -0.51
N GLU A 118 -2.67 -5.21 -0.88
CA GLU A 118 -3.56 -4.41 -0.01
C GLU A 118 -2.86 -3.56 1.08
N VAL A 119 -1.55 -3.51 1.12
CA VAL A 119 -0.79 -2.69 2.07
C VAL A 119 -0.26 -1.42 1.40
N PHE A 120 -0.51 -0.26 2.01
CA PHE A 120 -0.03 1.03 1.52
C PHE A 120 1.49 1.12 1.54
N VAL A 121 2.12 1.25 0.36
CA VAL A 121 3.59 1.19 0.21
C VAL A 121 4.19 2.39 -0.51
N TYR A 122 3.38 3.17 -1.25
CA TYR A 122 3.89 4.29 -2.02
C TYR A 122 2.84 5.39 -2.20
N ARG A 123 3.30 6.63 -2.24
CA ARG A 123 2.50 7.81 -2.59
C ARG A 123 3.30 8.78 -3.44
N GLU A 124 2.60 9.51 -4.29
CA GLU A 124 3.19 10.54 -5.13
C GLU A 124 2.22 11.72 -5.24
N GLU A 125 2.70 12.93 -4.95
CA GLU A 125 1.95 14.14 -5.16
C GLU A 125 2.10 14.60 -6.61
N LEU A 126 0.99 14.74 -7.32
CA LEU A 126 0.94 15.06 -8.75
C LEU A 126 -0.15 16.10 -9.01
N SER A 127 0.01 16.88 -10.09
CA SER A 127 -1.06 17.76 -10.54
C SER A 127 -2.30 16.99 -10.97
N ALA A 128 -3.46 17.62 -10.87
CA ALA A 128 -4.73 17.02 -11.31
C ALA A 128 -4.65 16.57 -12.78
N ASP A 129 -4.07 17.38 -13.66
CA ASP A 129 -3.91 17.07 -15.09
C ASP A 129 -3.08 15.80 -15.30
N LYS A 130 -1.98 15.65 -14.53
CA LYS A 130 -1.13 14.45 -14.61
C LYS A 130 -1.85 13.19 -14.11
N LEU A 131 -2.63 13.31 -13.05
CA LEU A 131 -3.44 12.21 -12.53
C LEU A 131 -4.56 11.82 -13.51
N HIS A 132 -5.16 12.78 -14.21
CA HIS A 132 -6.13 12.51 -15.29
C HIS A 132 -5.47 11.80 -16.48
N GLU A 133 -4.28 12.23 -16.91
CA GLU A 133 -3.51 11.59 -17.99
C GLU A 133 -3.22 10.11 -17.64
N ILE A 134 -2.73 9.85 -16.44
CA ILE A 134 -2.46 8.49 -15.93
C ILE A 134 -3.75 7.65 -15.93
N GLY A 135 -4.84 8.18 -15.38
CA GLY A 135 -6.10 7.47 -15.29
C GLY A 135 -6.73 7.16 -16.66
N GLN A 136 -6.58 8.06 -17.63
CA GLN A 136 -7.03 7.81 -19.00
C GLN A 136 -6.22 6.71 -19.69
N THR A 137 -4.92 6.62 -19.41
CA THR A 137 -4.06 5.54 -19.89
C THR A 137 -4.53 4.19 -19.38
N TRP A 138 -4.80 4.09 -18.07
CA TRP A 138 -5.34 2.86 -17.47
C TRP A 138 -6.69 2.46 -18.08
N ALA A 139 -7.60 3.41 -18.22
CA ALA A 139 -8.92 3.13 -18.81
C ALA A 139 -8.82 2.63 -20.26
N HIS A 140 -7.77 3.04 -20.99
CA HIS A 140 -7.51 2.53 -22.33
C HIS A 140 -6.96 1.09 -22.31
N GLU A 141 -6.00 0.82 -21.43
CA GLU A 141 -5.39 -0.51 -21.25
C GLU A 141 -6.43 -1.54 -20.80
N ASP A 142 -7.28 -1.20 -19.85
CA ASP A 142 -8.33 -2.09 -19.34
C ASP A 142 -9.35 -2.46 -20.44
N LYS A 143 -9.70 -1.53 -21.29
CA LYS A 143 -10.57 -1.81 -22.47
C LYS A 143 -9.93 -2.80 -23.44
N PHE A 144 -8.62 -2.73 -23.62
CA PHE A 144 -7.89 -3.68 -24.46
C PHE A 144 -7.86 -5.09 -23.84
N ARG A 145 -7.63 -5.19 -22.54
CA ARG A 145 -7.66 -6.49 -21.85
C ARG A 145 -9.02 -7.16 -21.96
N THR A 146 -10.08 -6.45 -21.67
CA THR A 146 -11.46 -7.00 -21.76
C THR A 146 -11.78 -7.48 -23.18
N LYS A 147 -11.28 -6.80 -24.20
CA LYS A 147 -11.50 -7.17 -25.60
C LYS A 147 -10.75 -8.44 -26.02
N ILE A 148 -9.54 -8.66 -25.48
CA ILE A 148 -8.72 -9.85 -25.75
C ILE A 148 -9.30 -11.09 -25.07
N GLU A 149 -9.84 -10.95 -23.85
CA GLU A 149 -10.46 -12.06 -23.12
C GLU A 149 -11.79 -12.53 -23.71
N LEU A 150 -12.47 -11.69 -24.46
CA LEU A 150 -13.76 -11.97 -25.10
C LEU A 150 -13.64 -12.57 -26.53
N GLU A 151 -12.45 -12.60 -27.11
CA GLU A 151 -12.25 -13.29 -28.39
C GLU A 151 -12.04 -14.79 -28.12
N PRO A 152 -12.97 -15.68 -28.55
CA PRO A 152 -12.78 -17.11 -28.41
C PRO A 152 -11.57 -17.53 -29.25
N HIS A 153 -10.60 -18.14 -28.61
CA HIS A 153 -9.50 -18.79 -29.33
C HIS A 153 -10.06 -19.84 -30.28
N PRO A 154 -9.64 -19.88 -31.56
CA PRO A 154 -10.09 -20.89 -32.51
C PRO A 154 -9.63 -22.31 -32.15
#